data_a6d6258a0d4a79d9964effcf0f6bf784
#
_entry.id   a6d6258a0d4a79d9964effcf0f6bf784
#
_cell.length_a   1.000
_cell.length_b   1.000
_cell.length_c   1.000
_cell.angle_alpha   90.00
_cell.angle_beta   90.00
_cell.angle_gamma   90.00
#
_symmetry.space_group_name_H-M   'P 1'
#
loop_
_entity.id
_entity.type
_entity.pdbx_description
1 polymer ?
#
loop_
_entity_poly.entity_id
_entity_poly.type
_entity_poly.pdbx_seq_one_letter_code
_entity_poly.pdbx_strand_id
1 'polypeptide(L)'
;MRMWRIESLRVGLIDTRYRLLRVESVSLGSMNESIAHPREIFRPAITYSAYAVIVVHNHPSGDASPSQTDHSLTRRLAEAAELLQIKLLDHIVIGAPSDTSPGYFSFKEAGVL
;
A
#
# COMPACT_ATOMS: atom_id res chain seq x y z
N MET A 1 -11.57 13.08 4.48
CA MET A 1 -10.11 12.99 4.62
C MET A 1 -9.45 14.01 3.70
N ARG A 2 -8.46 14.70 4.23
CA ARG A 2 -7.73 15.68 3.43
C ARG A 2 -6.81 14.94 2.46
N MET A 3 -6.81 15.36 1.19
CA MET A 3 -5.88 14.82 0.20
C MET A 3 -4.49 15.38 0.42
N TRP A 4 -3.52 14.51 0.31
CA TRP A 4 -2.13 14.94 0.30
C TRP A 4 -1.77 15.44 -1.08
N ARG A 5 -1.03 16.53 -1.15
CA ARG A 5 -0.58 17.08 -2.43
C ARG A 5 0.60 16.31 -2.99
N ILE A 6 1.28 15.57 -2.16
CA ILE A 6 2.47 14.82 -2.51
C ILE A 6 2.14 13.34 -2.41
N GLU A 7 2.52 12.59 -3.42
CA GLU A 7 2.35 11.15 -3.39
C GLU A 7 3.18 10.57 -2.25
N SER A 8 2.57 9.73 -1.46
CA SER A 8 3.23 9.05 -0.35
C SER A 8 2.80 7.61 -0.30
N LEU A 9 3.67 6.78 0.27
CA LEU A 9 3.39 5.37 0.45
C LEU A 9 3.60 5.03 1.92
N ARG A 10 2.62 4.37 2.51
CA ARG A 10 2.63 4.00 3.91
C ARG A 10 2.33 2.54 4.06
N VAL A 11 2.89 1.97 5.12
CA VAL A 11 2.68 0.56 5.43
C VAL A 11 2.06 0.45 6.81
N GLY A 12 0.90 -0.17 6.89
CA GLY A 12 0.28 -0.51 8.16
C GLY A 12 0.77 -1.89 8.59
N LEU A 13 1.32 -1.98 9.80
CA LEU A 13 1.84 -3.22 10.35
C LEU A 13 0.77 -3.86 11.22
N ILE A 14 0.47 -5.12 10.95
CA ILE A 14 -0.67 -5.82 11.53
C ILE A 14 -0.17 -7.03 12.32
N ASP A 15 -0.74 -7.24 13.51
CA ASP A 15 -0.38 -8.39 14.34
C ASP A 15 -1.26 -9.62 14.05
N THR A 16 -1.03 -10.72 14.75
CA THR A 16 -1.76 -11.97 14.54
C THR A 16 -3.23 -11.88 14.91
N ARG A 17 -3.63 -10.85 15.63
CA ARG A 17 -5.04 -10.60 15.96
C ARG A 17 -5.66 -9.58 15.04
N TYR A 18 -4.98 -9.24 13.94
CA TYR A 18 -5.40 -8.25 12.96
C TYR A 18 -5.56 -6.85 13.55
N ARG A 19 -4.72 -6.52 14.54
CA ARG A 19 -4.68 -5.18 15.11
C ARG A 19 -3.54 -4.41 14.47
N LEU A 20 -3.77 -3.11 14.28
CA LEU A 20 -2.76 -2.22 13.73
C LEU A 20 -1.70 -1.93 14.80
N LEU A 21 -0.46 -2.34 14.54
CA LEU A 21 0.66 -2.07 15.44
C LEU A 21 1.20 -0.66 15.25
N ARG A 22 1.42 -0.28 14.00
CA ARG A 22 1.89 1.06 13.67
C ARG A 22 1.81 1.30 12.18
N VAL A 23 1.96 2.57 11.79
CA VAL A 23 2.00 2.98 10.39
C VAL A 23 3.36 3.60 10.14
N GLU A 24 4.05 3.13 9.10
CA GLU A 24 5.36 3.63 8.72
C GLU A 24 5.28 4.28 7.36
N SER A 25 5.88 5.45 7.22
CA SER A 25 6.03 6.09 5.92
C SER A 25 7.25 5.49 5.23
N VAL A 26 7.06 5.00 4.01
CA VAL A 26 8.13 4.38 3.24
C VAL A 26 8.75 5.37 2.29
N SER A 27 7.93 6.22 1.70
CA SER A 27 8.42 7.21 0.75
C SER A 27 7.52 8.43 0.76
N LEU A 28 8.12 9.58 0.52
CA LEU A 28 7.42 10.86 0.46
C LEU A 28 7.97 11.66 -0.71
N GLY A 29 7.17 12.65 -1.13
CA GLY A 29 7.60 13.58 -2.15
C GLY A 29 7.24 13.13 -3.55
N SER A 30 8.01 13.57 -4.53
CA SER A 30 7.77 13.29 -5.93
C SER A 30 8.26 11.90 -6.31
N MET A 31 7.97 10.94 -5.48
CA MET A 31 8.42 9.59 -5.69
C MET A 31 7.80 8.95 -6.92
N ASN A 32 8.63 8.33 -7.71
CA ASN A 32 8.16 7.48 -8.79
C ASN A 32 7.92 6.09 -8.22
N GLU A 33 6.71 5.58 -8.38
CA GLU A 33 6.35 4.26 -7.87
C GLU A 33 7.29 3.16 -8.36
N SER A 34 7.90 3.35 -9.53
CA SER A 34 8.83 2.38 -10.08
C SER A 34 10.08 2.19 -9.23
N ILE A 35 10.39 3.13 -8.34
CA ILE A 35 11.56 3.01 -7.46
C ILE A 35 11.19 2.51 -6.06
N ALA A 36 9.91 2.24 -5.81
CA ALA A 36 9.50 1.61 -4.58
C ALA A 36 9.89 0.14 -4.61
N HIS A 37 10.62 -0.31 -3.61
CA HIS A 37 11.10 -1.69 -3.56
C HIS A 37 10.44 -2.47 -2.43
N PRO A 38 10.16 -3.76 -2.65
CA PRO A 38 9.61 -4.59 -1.57
C PRO A 38 10.44 -4.56 -0.30
N ARG A 39 11.77 -4.49 -0.41
CA ARG A 39 12.63 -4.44 0.78
C ARG A 39 12.33 -3.22 1.66
N GLU A 40 11.98 -2.09 1.06
CA GLU A 40 11.66 -0.88 1.82
C GLU A 40 10.32 -1.03 2.54
N ILE A 41 9.39 -1.72 1.90
CA ILE A 41 8.04 -1.90 2.41
C ILE A 41 8.04 -2.94 3.54
N PHE A 42 8.80 -4.01 3.39
CA PHE A 42 8.83 -5.08 4.39
C PHE A 42 9.84 -4.87 5.51
N ARG A 43 10.76 -3.92 5.35
CA ARG A 43 11.75 -3.67 6.41
C ARG A 43 11.10 -3.39 7.76
N PRO A 44 10.15 -2.44 7.87
CA PRO A 44 9.52 -2.20 9.16
C PRO A 44 8.73 -3.42 9.66
N ALA A 45 8.14 -4.20 8.76
CA ALA A 45 7.44 -5.41 9.16
C ALA A 45 8.38 -6.42 9.82
N ILE A 46 9.60 -6.54 9.28
CA ILE A 46 10.60 -7.43 9.87
C ILE A 46 11.09 -6.87 11.20
N THR A 47 11.37 -5.56 11.25
CA THR A 47 11.86 -4.90 12.46
C THR A 47 10.89 -5.07 13.64
N TYR A 48 9.59 -4.94 13.37
CA TYR A 48 8.58 -5.01 14.42
C TYR A 48 7.89 -6.35 14.49
N SER A 49 8.38 -7.35 13.78
CA SER A 49 7.83 -8.70 13.79
C SER A 49 6.34 -8.74 13.46
N ALA A 50 5.95 -7.97 12.45
CA ALA A 50 4.56 -7.92 12.04
C ALA A 50 4.15 -9.22 11.37
N TYR A 51 2.89 -9.61 11.60
CA TYR A 51 2.31 -10.80 10.97
C TYR A 51 1.90 -10.50 9.53
N ALA A 52 1.41 -9.28 9.28
CA ALA A 52 0.88 -8.91 7.99
C ALA A 52 1.07 -7.41 7.77
N VAL A 53 0.89 -6.98 6.52
CA VAL A 53 1.00 -5.57 6.15
C VAL A 53 -0.16 -5.18 5.25
N ILE A 54 -0.51 -3.90 5.30
CA ILE A 54 -1.40 -3.25 4.35
C ILE A 54 -0.61 -2.09 3.77
N VAL A 55 -0.55 -2.02 2.46
CA VAL A 55 0.16 -0.93 1.77
C VAL A 55 -0.87 0.08 1.30
N VAL A 56 -0.64 1.34 1.59
CA VAL A 56 -1.56 2.42 1.23
C VAL A 56 -0.75 3.53 0.56
N HIS A 57 -1.20 3.96 -0.60
CA HIS A 57 -0.61 5.15 -1.19
C HIS A 57 -1.70 6.02 -1.81
N ASN A 58 -1.41 7.31 -1.94
CA ASN A 58 -2.37 8.26 -2.46
C ASN A 58 -1.98 8.68 -3.87
N HIS A 59 -3.00 8.98 -4.68
CA HIS A 59 -2.82 9.64 -5.96
C HIS A 59 -3.24 11.10 -5.79
N PRO A 60 -2.30 12.05 -5.83
CA PRO A 60 -2.63 13.48 -5.64
C PRO A 60 -3.63 14.02 -6.66
N SER A 61 -3.74 13.38 -7.82
CA SER A 61 -4.72 13.76 -8.83
C SER A 61 -6.16 13.61 -8.37
N GLY A 62 -6.38 12.78 -7.33
CA GLY A 62 -7.71 12.45 -6.86
C GLY A 62 -8.31 11.20 -7.51
N ASP A 63 -7.72 10.72 -8.59
CA ASP A 63 -8.18 9.51 -9.27
C ASP A 63 -7.53 8.28 -8.65
N ALA A 64 -8.32 7.45 -7.99
CA ALA A 64 -7.83 6.28 -7.28
C ALA A 64 -7.60 5.07 -8.20
N SER A 65 -7.85 5.20 -9.50
CA SER A 65 -7.62 4.10 -10.43
C SER A 65 -6.15 3.68 -10.41
N PRO A 66 -5.87 2.38 -10.29
CA PRO A 66 -4.48 1.92 -10.22
C PRO A 66 -3.80 2.04 -11.57
N SER A 67 -2.52 2.42 -11.53
CA SER A 67 -1.70 2.47 -12.72
C SER A 67 -1.08 1.11 -13.02
N GLN A 68 -0.44 0.97 -14.19
CA GLN A 68 0.33 -0.22 -14.49
C GLN A 68 1.45 -0.44 -13.47
N THR A 69 2.07 0.66 -13.05
CA THR A 69 3.11 0.61 -12.03
C THR A 69 2.56 0.09 -10.70
N ASP A 70 1.32 0.50 -10.35
CA ASP A 70 0.66 -0.02 -9.15
C ASP A 70 0.45 -1.53 -9.23
N HIS A 71 -0.02 -2.01 -10.38
CA HIS A 71 -0.22 -3.45 -10.57
C HIS A 71 1.10 -4.21 -10.50
N SER A 72 2.15 -3.67 -11.11
CA SER A 72 3.47 -4.29 -11.06
C SER A 72 4.01 -4.35 -9.63
N LEU A 73 3.84 -3.27 -8.88
CA LEU A 73 4.26 -3.22 -7.49
C LEU A 73 3.51 -4.26 -6.67
N THR A 74 2.19 -4.36 -6.85
CA THR A 74 1.39 -5.34 -6.11
C THR A 74 1.88 -6.77 -6.37
N ARG A 75 2.19 -7.10 -7.61
CA ARG A 75 2.71 -8.45 -7.93
C ARG A 75 4.03 -8.71 -7.23
N ARG A 76 4.94 -7.73 -7.27
CA ARG A 76 6.24 -7.86 -6.61
C ARG A 76 6.10 -7.98 -5.09
N LEU A 77 5.16 -7.24 -4.52
CA LEU A 77 4.90 -7.31 -3.08
C LEU A 77 4.32 -8.66 -2.69
N ALA A 78 3.41 -9.20 -3.50
CA ALA A 78 2.81 -10.50 -3.22
C ALA A 78 3.87 -11.61 -3.25
N GLU A 79 4.78 -11.56 -4.20
CA GLU A 79 5.87 -12.53 -4.29
C GLU A 79 6.80 -12.44 -3.08
N ALA A 80 7.17 -11.21 -2.70
CA ALA A 80 8.04 -11.00 -1.55
C ALA A 80 7.34 -11.41 -0.25
N ALA A 81 6.07 -11.13 -0.11
CA ALA A 81 5.28 -11.49 1.06
C ALA A 81 5.28 -13.00 1.27
N GLU A 82 5.06 -13.74 0.19
CA GLU A 82 5.06 -15.19 0.25
C GLU A 82 6.41 -15.72 0.69
N LEU A 83 7.48 -15.18 0.13
CA LEU A 83 8.84 -15.60 0.46
C LEU A 83 9.18 -15.31 1.91
N LEU A 84 8.78 -14.14 2.41
CA LEU A 84 9.07 -13.72 3.78
C LEU A 84 8.07 -14.26 4.80
N GLN A 85 6.98 -14.86 4.34
CA GLN A 85 5.91 -15.34 5.19
C GLN A 85 5.30 -14.23 6.04
N ILE A 86 5.17 -13.05 5.42
CA ILE A 86 4.46 -11.90 5.98
C ILE A 86 3.30 -11.67 5.03
N LYS A 87 2.06 -11.70 5.53
CA LYS A 87 0.90 -11.60 4.65
C LYS A 87 0.74 -10.18 4.11
N LEU A 88 0.48 -10.08 2.82
CA LEU A 88 0.04 -8.82 2.21
C LEU A 88 -1.49 -8.86 2.21
N LEU A 89 -2.11 -8.13 3.14
CA LEU A 89 -3.55 -8.16 3.29
C LEU A 89 -4.26 -7.34 2.22
N ASP A 90 -3.68 -6.20 1.86
CA ASP A 90 -4.25 -5.37 0.83
C ASP A 90 -3.24 -4.33 0.34
N HIS A 91 -3.52 -3.79 -0.83
CA HIS A 91 -2.85 -2.62 -1.37
C HIS A 91 -3.97 -1.66 -1.76
N ILE A 92 -3.99 -0.49 -1.15
CA ILE A 92 -5.07 0.47 -1.29
C ILE A 92 -4.53 1.76 -1.89
N VAL A 93 -5.18 2.21 -2.94
CA VAL A 93 -4.88 3.50 -3.57
C VAL A 93 -5.95 4.48 -3.12
N ILE A 94 -5.55 5.63 -2.61
CA ILE A 94 -6.48 6.66 -2.14
C ILE A 94 -6.54 7.81 -3.13
N GLY A 95 -7.74 8.17 -3.52
CA GLY A 95 -8.03 9.34 -4.33
C GLY A 95 -9.06 10.22 -3.62
N ALA A 96 -9.84 10.96 -4.39
CA ALA A 96 -10.92 11.76 -3.86
C ALA A 96 -12.26 11.11 -4.21
N PRO A 97 -13.22 11.07 -3.27
CA PRO A 97 -14.53 10.52 -3.57
C PRO A 97 -15.27 11.40 -4.58
N SER A 98 -16.12 10.77 -5.38
CA SER A 98 -16.94 11.46 -6.36
C SER A 98 -18.27 10.71 -6.49
N ASP A 99 -19.15 11.20 -7.37
CA ASP A 99 -20.43 10.53 -7.60
C ASP A 99 -20.25 9.13 -8.18
N THR A 100 -19.12 8.87 -8.83
CA THR A 100 -18.87 7.61 -9.52
C THR A 100 -17.76 6.79 -8.86
N SER A 101 -17.15 7.30 -7.79
CA SER A 101 -16.03 6.63 -7.14
C SER A 101 -16.07 6.85 -5.63
N PRO A 102 -15.81 5.78 -4.84
CA PRO A 102 -15.75 5.93 -3.38
C PRO A 102 -14.49 6.67 -2.92
N GLY A 103 -13.55 6.96 -3.82
CA GLY A 103 -12.32 7.66 -3.47
C GLY A 103 -11.18 6.74 -3.10
N TYR A 104 -11.34 5.45 -3.30
CA TYR A 104 -10.25 4.50 -3.07
C TYR A 104 -10.40 3.30 -4.02
N PHE A 105 -9.29 2.59 -4.18
CA PHE A 105 -9.27 1.31 -4.89
C PHE A 105 -8.54 0.29 -4.00
N SER A 106 -9.17 -0.84 -3.74
CA SER A 106 -8.58 -1.94 -3.00
C SER A 106 -8.29 -3.09 -3.95
N PHE A 107 -7.03 -3.50 -4.02
CA PHE A 107 -6.66 -4.63 -4.87
C PHE A 107 -7.32 -5.92 -4.40
N LYS A 108 -7.52 -6.07 -3.09
CA LYS A 108 -8.19 -7.24 -2.55
C LYS A 108 -9.67 -7.26 -2.93
N GLU A 109 -10.36 -6.13 -2.78
CA GLU A 109 -11.78 -6.05 -3.16
C GLU A 109 -11.98 -6.30 -4.64
N ALA A 110 -11.02 -5.88 -5.46
CA ALA A 110 -11.09 -6.07 -6.90
C ALA A 110 -10.75 -7.49 -7.33
N GLY A 111 -10.29 -8.33 -6.42
CA GLY A 111 -9.96 -9.71 -6.74
C GLY A 111 -8.63 -9.89 -7.45
N VAL A 112 -7.74 -8.92 -7.38
CA VAL A 112 -6.44 -8.98 -8.06
C VAL A 112 -5.29 -9.07 -7.08
N LEU A 113 -5.59 -9.46 -5.86
CA LEU A 113 -4.58 -9.68 -4.85
C LEU A 113 -4.73 -11.07 -4.24
#